data_df36ac8b8dcdc1a8d6210a366ac56cfb
#
_entry.id   df36ac8b8dcdc1a8d6210a366ac56cfb
#
_cell.length_a   1.000
_cell.length_b   1.000
_cell.length_c   1.000
_cell.angle_alpha   90.00
_cell.angle_beta   90.00
_cell.angle_gamma   90.00
#
_symmetry.space_group_name_H-M   'P 1'
#
loop_
_entity.id
_entity.type
_entity.pdbx_description
1 polymer ?
#
loop_
_entity_poly.entity_id
_entity_poly.type
_entity_poly.pdbx_seq_one_letter_code
_entity_poly.pdbx_strand_id
1 'polypeptide(L)'
;KASALPAVCGRVCPQESQCEGKCIRGIKGEPVSIGKLERFAADWARENGIKPQPAKEKKNHKVAVIGSGPAGLTCAGDLAKMGYDVTIFEALHEPGGVLIYGIPEFRLPKSAVVAKEIENVKSLGVKIETNVVIGKAGTIDELMEEEGFEAVFIGSGAGLPRFMGIPGEQANGVFSANEFLTRNNLMKAFKEEYDTPIMKGKKVAVVGGGNVAMDAARTALRLGAEVHIVYRRSESELPARVEEVHHAKEEGIIFDLLTNPTEILVDDNGWVKGMTCIRMELGEPDESGRRRPVEVKGSEFELE
;
A
#
# COMPACT_ATOMS: atom_id res chain seq x y z
N LYS A 1 -9.34 -12.27 -18.17
CA LYS A 1 -10.80 -12.06 -18.07
C LYS A 1 -11.36 -12.36 -16.68
N ALA A 2 -10.71 -13.22 -15.89
CA ALA A 2 -11.14 -13.56 -14.54
C ALA A 2 -10.62 -12.60 -13.47
N SER A 3 -9.43 -12.04 -13.61
CA SER A 3 -8.89 -11.02 -12.71
C SER A 3 -9.51 -9.65 -12.99
N ALA A 4 -9.87 -8.91 -11.94
CA ALA A 4 -10.46 -7.58 -12.07
C ALA A 4 -9.38 -6.50 -12.31
N LEU A 5 -8.20 -6.66 -11.70
CA LEU A 5 -7.09 -5.71 -11.75
C LEU A 5 -5.77 -6.41 -12.11
N PRO A 6 -5.66 -7.07 -13.28
CA PRO A 6 -4.53 -7.94 -13.59
C PRO A 6 -3.21 -7.18 -13.72
N ALA A 7 -3.22 -5.95 -14.23
CA ALA A 7 -2.02 -5.14 -14.37
C ALA A 7 -1.47 -4.68 -13.01
N VAL A 8 -2.33 -4.51 -12.02
CA VAL A 8 -1.97 -4.21 -10.63
C VAL A 8 -1.44 -5.47 -9.94
N CYS A 9 -2.20 -6.57 -9.98
CA CYS A 9 -1.82 -7.83 -9.34
C CYS A 9 -0.47 -8.34 -9.85
N GLY A 10 -0.24 -8.32 -11.15
CA GLY A 10 1.02 -8.74 -11.76
C GLY A 10 2.24 -7.90 -11.35
N ARG A 11 2.04 -6.72 -10.74
CA ARG A 11 3.12 -5.84 -10.29
C ARG A 11 3.36 -5.85 -8.77
N VAL A 12 2.30 -5.87 -7.98
CA VAL A 12 2.41 -5.56 -6.53
C VAL A 12 1.89 -6.65 -5.60
N CYS A 13 1.18 -7.65 -6.11
CA CYS A 13 0.73 -8.78 -5.31
C CYS A 13 1.93 -9.61 -4.81
N PRO A 14 1.95 -10.08 -3.55
CA PRO A 14 3.02 -10.92 -3.02
C PRO A 14 2.88 -12.37 -3.51
N GLN A 15 3.12 -12.61 -4.80
CA GLN A 15 2.92 -13.91 -5.45
C GLN A 15 3.77 -15.01 -4.81
N GLU A 16 4.98 -14.68 -4.36
CA GLU A 16 5.94 -15.60 -3.71
C GLU A 16 5.38 -16.25 -2.46
N SER A 17 4.48 -15.58 -1.73
CA SER A 17 3.82 -16.12 -0.53
C SER A 17 2.40 -16.65 -0.81
N GLN A 18 1.86 -16.40 -1.99
CA GLN A 18 0.49 -16.77 -2.40
C GLN A 18 0.49 -17.83 -3.50
N CYS A 19 0.17 -17.43 -4.75
CA CYS A 19 -0.01 -18.36 -5.86
C CYS A 19 1.29 -19.07 -6.27
N GLU A 20 2.41 -18.36 -6.34
CA GLU A 20 3.73 -18.95 -6.66
C GLU A 20 4.24 -19.81 -5.51
N GLY A 21 4.08 -19.37 -4.26
CA GLY A 21 4.43 -20.16 -3.06
C GLY A 21 3.62 -21.44 -2.88
N LYS A 22 2.49 -21.59 -3.57
CA LYS A 22 1.66 -22.81 -3.59
C LYS A 22 1.78 -23.59 -4.92
N CYS A 23 2.64 -23.15 -5.82
CA CYS A 23 2.80 -23.79 -7.10
C CYS A 23 3.45 -25.18 -6.96
N ILE A 24 2.79 -26.21 -7.49
CA ILE A 24 3.27 -27.60 -7.40
C ILE A 24 4.66 -27.78 -8.05
N ARG A 25 4.98 -26.98 -9.06
CA ARG A 25 6.33 -27.01 -9.66
C ARG A 25 7.42 -26.57 -8.68
N GLY A 26 7.10 -25.65 -7.75
CA GLY A 26 8.02 -25.20 -6.70
C GLY A 26 8.51 -26.30 -5.75
N ILE A 27 7.85 -27.49 -5.74
CA ILE A 27 8.29 -28.65 -4.94
C ILE A 27 9.61 -29.25 -5.49
N LYS A 28 9.81 -29.23 -6.80
CA LYS A 28 10.96 -29.89 -7.48
C LYS A 28 11.77 -28.96 -8.38
N GLY A 29 11.52 -27.64 -8.32
CA GLY A 29 12.21 -26.66 -9.14
C GLY A 29 11.60 -25.28 -8.95
N GLU A 30 11.78 -24.38 -9.92
CA GLU A 30 11.20 -23.05 -9.89
C GLU A 30 9.68 -23.08 -10.08
N PRO A 31 8.90 -22.34 -9.29
CA PRO A 31 7.48 -22.15 -9.52
C PRO A 31 7.21 -21.48 -10.86
N VAL A 32 6.00 -21.62 -11.37
CA VAL A 32 5.56 -20.83 -12.53
C VAL A 32 5.48 -19.36 -12.11
N SER A 33 6.13 -18.47 -12.87
CA SER A 33 6.12 -17.02 -12.61
C SER A 33 4.75 -16.40 -12.94
N ILE A 34 3.74 -16.72 -12.14
CA ILE A 34 2.33 -16.37 -12.35
C ILE A 34 2.15 -14.86 -12.42
N GLY A 35 2.77 -14.12 -11.50
CA GLY A 35 2.67 -12.66 -11.48
C GLY A 35 3.29 -12.01 -12.72
N LYS A 36 4.45 -12.48 -13.19
CA LYS A 36 5.09 -11.95 -14.39
C LYS A 36 4.27 -12.26 -15.65
N LEU A 37 3.67 -13.44 -15.71
CA LEU A 37 2.78 -13.82 -16.82
C LEU A 37 1.47 -13.01 -16.80
N GLU A 38 0.90 -12.77 -15.63
CA GLU A 38 -0.29 -11.93 -15.47
C GLU A 38 0.01 -10.49 -15.90
N ARG A 39 1.15 -9.94 -15.49
CA ARG A 39 1.62 -8.62 -15.92
C ARG A 39 1.76 -8.55 -17.43
N PHE A 40 2.45 -9.51 -18.02
CA PHE A 40 2.64 -9.57 -19.48
C PHE A 40 1.30 -9.59 -20.21
N ALA A 41 0.37 -10.47 -19.81
CA ALA A 41 -0.93 -10.59 -20.45
C ALA A 41 -1.77 -9.30 -20.30
N ALA A 42 -1.71 -8.64 -19.15
CA ALA A 42 -2.43 -7.39 -18.88
C ALA A 42 -1.85 -6.24 -19.72
N ASP A 43 -0.53 -6.11 -19.78
CA ASP A 43 0.14 -5.06 -20.55
C ASP A 43 -0.13 -5.25 -22.05
N TRP A 44 -0.02 -6.48 -22.55
CA TRP A 44 -0.34 -6.81 -23.94
C TRP A 44 -1.81 -6.49 -24.28
N ALA A 45 -2.75 -6.85 -23.41
CA ALA A 45 -4.17 -6.55 -23.60
C ALA A 45 -4.43 -5.04 -23.68
N ARG A 46 -3.78 -4.27 -22.81
CA ARG A 46 -3.87 -2.79 -22.82
C ARG A 46 -3.32 -2.20 -24.11
N GLU A 47 -2.14 -2.63 -24.56
CA GLU A 47 -1.48 -2.17 -25.78
C GLU A 47 -2.27 -2.51 -27.04
N ASN A 48 -3.01 -3.61 -27.02
CA ASN A 48 -3.87 -4.03 -28.12
C ASN A 48 -5.34 -3.57 -27.98
N GLY A 49 -5.64 -2.67 -27.04
CA GLY A 49 -6.97 -2.06 -26.87
C GLY A 49 -8.06 -3.04 -26.45
N ILE A 50 -7.70 -4.18 -25.85
CA ILE A 50 -8.65 -5.19 -25.36
C ILE A 50 -9.28 -4.68 -24.07
N LYS A 51 -10.60 -4.51 -24.10
CA LYS A 51 -11.40 -4.03 -22.96
C LYS A 51 -12.31 -5.14 -22.43
N PRO A 52 -12.67 -5.09 -21.12
CA PRO A 52 -13.70 -5.95 -20.56
C PRO A 52 -15.04 -5.67 -21.23
N GLN A 53 -15.89 -6.70 -21.32
CA GLN A 53 -17.21 -6.57 -21.92
C GLN A 53 -18.25 -6.36 -20.81
N PRO A 54 -19.12 -5.35 -20.92
CA PRO A 54 -20.23 -5.17 -19.98
C PRO A 54 -21.22 -6.34 -20.07
N ALA A 55 -22.03 -6.49 -19.04
CA ALA A 55 -23.12 -7.49 -19.02
C ALA A 55 -24.10 -7.26 -20.17
N LYS A 56 -24.54 -8.33 -20.81
CA LYS A 56 -25.54 -8.28 -21.87
C LYS A 56 -26.95 -7.91 -21.34
N GLU A 57 -27.25 -8.38 -20.12
CA GLU A 57 -28.54 -8.16 -19.45
C GLU A 57 -28.32 -7.40 -18.16
N LYS A 58 -29.17 -6.42 -17.90
CA LYS A 58 -29.21 -5.65 -16.65
C LYS A 58 -30.19 -6.28 -15.68
N LYS A 59 -29.80 -6.36 -14.40
CA LYS A 59 -30.66 -6.93 -13.35
C LYS A 59 -31.53 -5.91 -12.65
N ASN A 60 -31.28 -4.61 -12.88
CA ASN A 60 -32.00 -3.48 -12.25
C ASN A 60 -31.93 -3.47 -10.71
N HIS A 61 -30.87 -4.06 -10.14
CA HIS A 61 -30.58 -4.00 -8.71
C HIS A 61 -29.38 -3.08 -8.49
N LYS A 62 -29.50 -2.14 -7.55
CA LYS A 62 -28.47 -1.17 -7.21
C LYS A 62 -27.59 -1.67 -6.06
N VAL A 63 -26.29 -1.57 -6.21
CA VAL A 63 -25.31 -1.90 -5.16
C VAL A 63 -24.39 -0.71 -4.92
N ALA A 64 -24.27 -0.29 -3.67
CA ALA A 64 -23.28 0.71 -3.23
C ALA A 64 -21.98 0.01 -2.82
N VAL A 65 -20.86 0.60 -3.21
CA VAL A 65 -19.51 0.15 -2.80
C VAL A 65 -18.81 1.33 -2.13
N ILE A 66 -18.45 1.18 -0.87
CA ILE A 66 -17.78 2.24 -0.09
C ILE A 66 -16.27 2.01 -0.15
N GLY A 67 -15.57 2.92 -0.83
CA GLY A 67 -14.14 2.89 -1.09
C GLY A 67 -13.78 2.31 -2.46
N SER A 68 -12.91 3.02 -3.16
CA SER A 68 -12.41 2.68 -4.51
C SER A 68 -11.04 1.99 -4.51
N GLY A 69 -10.60 1.47 -3.36
CA GLY A 69 -9.40 0.66 -3.28
C GLY A 69 -9.51 -0.68 -4.05
N PRO A 70 -8.47 -1.53 -4.01
CA PRO A 70 -8.46 -2.80 -4.76
C PRO A 70 -9.70 -3.67 -4.50
N ALA A 71 -10.16 -3.74 -3.25
CA ALA A 71 -11.34 -4.52 -2.87
C ALA A 71 -12.61 -3.96 -3.51
N GLY A 72 -12.84 -2.64 -3.39
CA GLY A 72 -14.01 -1.97 -3.97
C GLY A 72 -14.04 -2.05 -5.49
N LEU A 73 -12.93 -1.76 -6.15
CA LEU A 73 -12.82 -1.86 -7.62
C LEU A 73 -13.10 -3.29 -8.12
N THR A 74 -12.57 -4.31 -7.41
CA THR A 74 -12.80 -5.72 -7.77
C THR A 74 -14.27 -6.09 -7.59
N CYS A 75 -14.86 -5.78 -6.44
CA CYS A 75 -16.27 -6.04 -6.15
C CYS A 75 -17.16 -5.36 -7.18
N ALA A 76 -16.96 -4.08 -7.43
CA ALA A 76 -17.76 -3.31 -8.39
C ALA A 76 -17.62 -3.83 -9.81
N GLY A 77 -16.40 -4.16 -10.25
CA GLY A 77 -16.18 -4.71 -11.58
C GLY A 77 -16.84 -6.06 -11.80
N ASP A 78 -16.79 -6.94 -10.81
CA ASP A 78 -17.43 -8.28 -10.91
C ASP A 78 -18.96 -8.19 -10.85
N LEU A 79 -19.51 -7.36 -9.97
CA LEU A 79 -20.96 -7.12 -9.92
C LEU A 79 -21.49 -6.48 -11.24
N ALA A 80 -20.75 -5.53 -11.81
CA ALA A 80 -21.12 -4.93 -13.08
C ALA A 80 -21.12 -5.94 -14.24
N LYS A 81 -20.14 -6.87 -14.28
CA LYS A 81 -20.13 -8.00 -15.24
C LYS A 81 -21.34 -8.93 -15.07
N MET A 82 -21.88 -9.03 -13.85
CA MET A 82 -23.08 -9.81 -13.56
C MET A 82 -24.40 -9.06 -13.85
N GLY A 83 -24.31 -7.78 -14.25
CA GLY A 83 -25.47 -6.96 -14.65
C GLY A 83 -26.06 -6.08 -13.56
N TYR A 84 -25.43 -5.98 -12.39
CA TYR A 84 -25.86 -5.05 -11.33
C TYR A 84 -25.51 -3.60 -11.68
N ASP A 85 -26.31 -2.64 -11.18
CA ASP A 85 -26.03 -1.21 -11.24
C ASP A 85 -25.17 -0.83 -10.01
N VAL A 86 -23.92 -0.50 -10.24
CA VAL A 86 -22.95 -0.33 -9.16
C VAL A 86 -22.46 1.11 -9.12
N THR A 87 -22.51 1.71 -7.92
CA THR A 87 -21.89 3.00 -7.63
C THR A 87 -20.84 2.84 -6.54
N ILE A 88 -19.63 3.31 -6.80
CA ILE A 88 -18.54 3.41 -5.80
C ILE A 88 -18.55 4.82 -5.23
N PHE A 89 -18.55 4.93 -3.90
CA PHE A 89 -18.36 6.17 -3.15
C PHE A 89 -16.95 6.20 -2.59
N GLU A 90 -16.16 7.20 -2.98
CA GLU A 90 -14.77 7.38 -2.60
C GLU A 90 -14.57 8.67 -1.81
N ALA A 91 -13.94 8.56 -0.64
CA ALA A 91 -13.69 9.71 0.22
C ALA A 91 -12.66 10.69 -0.36
N LEU A 92 -11.69 10.19 -1.11
CA LEU A 92 -10.63 10.99 -1.71
C LEU A 92 -11.06 11.61 -3.05
N HIS A 93 -10.30 12.59 -3.53
CA HIS A 93 -10.54 13.25 -4.81
C HIS A 93 -10.11 12.41 -6.03
N GLU A 94 -9.23 11.44 -5.84
CA GLU A 94 -8.83 10.46 -6.87
C GLU A 94 -9.21 9.04 -6.45
N PRO A 95 -9.85 8.25 -7.34
CA PRO A 95 -10.19 6.86 -7.06
C PRO A 95 -8.96 5.95 -7.16
N GLY A 96 -8.96 4.86 -6.41
CA GLY A 96 -7.91 3.84 -6.43
C GLY A 96 -7.37 3.49 -5.05
N GLY A 97 -7.71 4.27 -4.01
CA GLY A 97 -7.28 4.01 -2.64
C GLY A 97 -5.77 3.87 -2.52
N VAL A 98 -5.30 2.82 -1.84
CA VAL A 98 -3.85 2.56 -1.64
C VAL A 98 -3.06 2.46 -2.94
N LEU A 99 -3.67 2.12 -4.06
CA LEU A 99 -3.02 2.08 -5.37
C LEU A 99 -2.56 3.48 -5.81
N ILE A 100 -3.23 4.53 -5.34
CA ILE A 100 -2.91 5.93 -5.63
C ILE A 100 -2.10 6.56 -4.51
N TYR A 101 -2.58 6.51 -3.26
CA TYR A 101 -1.94 7.24 -2.18
C TYR A 101 -0.73 6.51 -1.56
N GLY A 102 -0.73 5.17 -1.55
CA GLY A 102 0.25 4.38 -0.79
C GLY A 102 1.40 3.85 -1.63
N ILE A 103 1.14 3.25 -2.78
CA ILE A 103 2.16 2.60 -3.59
C ILE A 103 2.85 3.64 -4.48
N PRO A 104 4.18 3.78 -4.49
CA PRO A 104 4.88 4.78 -5.30
C PRO A 104 4.78 4.55 -6.81
N GLU A 105 4.95 5.63 -7.59
CA GLU A 105 4.93 5.61 -9.06
C GLU A 105 5.94 4.63 -9.65
N PHE A 106 7.12 4.51 -9.07
CA PHE A 106 8.18 3.61 -9.55
C PHE A 106 7.87 2.11 -9.38
N ARG A 107 6.92 1.75 -8.51
CA ARG A 107 6.38 0.39 -8.39
C ARG A 107 5.10 0.18 -9.17
N LEU A 108 4.20 1.14 -9.11
CA LEU A 108 2.88 1.07 -9.73
C LEU A 108 2.55 2.39 -10.43
N PRO A 109 2.83 2.51 -11.74
CA PRO A 109 2.54 3.70 -12.53
C PRO A 109 1.06 4.09 -12.47
N LYS A 110 0.76 5.35 -12.10
CA LYS A 110 -0.60 5.81 -11.88
C LYS A 110 -1.37 5.98 -13.18
N SER A 111 -0.83 6.79 -14.09
CA SER A 111 -1.50 7.09 -15.36
C SER A 111 -1.51 5.91 -16.33
N ALA A 112 -0.38 5.19 -16.43
CA ALA A 112 -0.21 4.12 -17.39
C ALA A 112 -0.86 2.79 -16.95
N VAL A 113 -1.08 2.58 -15.66
CA VAL A 113 -1.61 1.32 -15.13
C VAL A 113 -2.88 1.54 -14.32
N VAL A 114 -2.80 2.23 -13.17
CA VAL A 114 -3.94 2.33 -12.24
C VAL A 114 -5.13 3.01 -12.90
N ALA A 115 -4.93 4.15 -13.56
CA ALA A 115 -5.99 4.87 -14.24
C ALA A 115 -6.65 4.01 -15.33
N LYS A 116 -5.86 3.21 -16.05
CA LYS A 116 -6.39 2.31 -17.10
C LYS A 116 -7.22 1.17 -16.54
N GLU A 117 -6.83 0.59 -15.41
CA GLU A 117 -7.64 -0.42 -14.72
C GLU A 117 -8.96 0.19 -14.21
N ILE A 118 -8.92 1.42 -13.65
CA ILE A 118 -10.13 2.14 -13.24
C ILE A 118 -11.03 2.46 -14.45
N GLU A 119 -10.46 2.90 -15.57
CA GLU A 119 -11.20 3.10 -16.83
C GLU A 119 -11.87 1.81 -17.31
N ASN A 120 -11.20 0.66 -17.18
CA ASN A 120 -11.78 -0.64 -17.50
C ASN A 120 -12.98 -0.96 -16.62
N VAL A 121 -12.90 -0.69 -15.31
CA VAL A 121 -14.03 -0.86 -14.37
C VAL A 121 -15.19 0.08 -14.75
N LYS A 122 -14.91 1.37 -15.02
CA LYS A 122 -15.92 2.33 -15.48
C LYS A 122 -16.58 1.90 -16.79
N SER A 123 -15.82 1.32 -17.72
CA SER A 123 -16.35 0.86 -19.02
C SER A 123 -17.37 -0.29 -18.90
N LEU A 124 -17.42 -0.97 -17.75
CA LEU A 124 -18.44 -1.96 -17.42
C LEU A 124 -19.79 -1.34 -17.00
N GLY A 125 -19.82 -0.01 -16.81
CA GLY A 125 -20.99 0.73 -16.36
C GLY A 125 -20.95 1.13 -14.88
N VAL A 126 -19.85 0.90 -14.18
CA VAL A 126 -19.66 1.33 -12.78
C VAL A 126 -19.55 2.86 -12.72
N LYS A 127 -20.33 3.47 -11.84
CA LYS A 127 -20.20 4.88 -11.47
C LYS A 127 -19.21 5.02 -10.31
N ILE A 128 -18.44 6.08 -10.31
CA ILE A 128 -17.52 6.41 -9.21
C ILE A 128 -17.74 7.87 -8.83
N GLU A 129 -18.14 8.07 -7.59
CA GLU A 129 -18.35 9.39 -6.99
C GLU A 129 -17.25 9.65 -5.97
N THR A 130 -16.41 10.65 -6.24
CA THR A 130 -15.29 11.05 -5.39
C THR A 130 -15.68 12.18 -4.44
N ASN A 131 -14.87 12.43 -3.40
CA ASN A 131 -15.14 13.42 -2.35
C ASN A 131 -16.41 13.13 -1.53
N VAL A 132 -16.82 11.88 -1.44
CA VAL A 132 -18.00 11.44 -0.68
C VAL A 132 -17.55 10.56 0.49
N VAL A 133 -17.62 11.12 1.70
CA VAL A 133 -17.25 10.42 2.93
C VAL A 133 -18.51 9.81 3.55
N ILE A 134 -18.76 8.53 3.29
CA ILE A 134 -19.90 7.82 3.89
C ILE A 134 -19.71 7.74 5.40
N GLY A 135 -20.76 8.06 6.16
CA GLY A 135 -20.76 8.27 7.60
C GLY A 135 -20.56 9.74 8.00
N LYS A 136 -20.33 10.66 7.02
CA LYS A 136 -20.26 12.12 7.22
C LYS A 136 -21.13 12.88 6.24
N ALA A 137 -20.95 12.65 4.94
CA ALA A 137 -21.73 13.29 3.87
C ALA A 137 -23.05 12.56 3.58
N GLY A 138 -23.16 11.31 3.98
CA GLY A 138 -24.34 10.47 3.89
C GLY A 138 -24.13 9.21 4.73
N THR A 139 -25.20 8.59 5.17
CA THR A 139 -25.19 7.36 5.97
C THR A 139 -25.49 6.14 5.09
N ILE A 140 -25.23 4.94 5.61
CA ILE A 140 -25.61 3.69 4.94
C ILE A 140 -27.14 3.58 4.87
N ASP A 141 -27.85 4.01 5.90
CA ASP A 141 -29.31 3.96 5.95
C ASP A 141 -29.91 4.87 4.86
N GLU A 142 -29.40 6.09 4.70
CA GLU A 142 -29.82 6.99 3.60
C GLU A 142 -29.56 6.37 2.22
N LEU A 143 -28.42 5.74 2.00
CA LEU A 143 -28.13 5.03 0.75
C LEU A 143 -29.17 3.94 0.46
N MET A 144 -29.59 3.18 1.47
CA MET A 144 -30.54 2.07 1.31
C MET A 144 -31.98 2.54 1.25
N GLU A 145 -32.40 3.46 2.13
CA GLU A 145 -33.80 3.86 2.28
C GLU A 145 -34.21 4.98 1.33
N GLU A 146 -33.32 5.94 1.04
CA GLU A 146 -33.62 7.12 0.23
C GLU A 146 -33.12 7.00 -1.22
N GLU A 147 -31.88 6.50 -1.40
CA GLU A 147 -31.27 6.39 -2.72
C GLU A 147 -31.56 5.05 -3.41
N GLY A 148 -32.14 4.08 -2.67
CA GLY A 148 -32.64 2.81 -3.19
C GLY A 148 -31.54 1.81 -3.53
N PHE A 149 -30.38 1.85 -2.83
CA PHE A 149 -29.42 0.77 -2.89
C PHE A 149 -29.92 -0.43 -2.09
N GLU A 150 -29.86 -1.61 -2.68
CA GLU A 150 -30.35 -2.86 -2.09
C GLU A 150 -29.28 -3.61 -1.30
N ALA A 151 -28.01 -3.31 -1.55
CA ALA A 151 -26.86 -3.86 -0.82
C ALA A 151 -25.71 -2.86 -0.76
N VAL A 152 -24.90 -2.97 0.28
CA VAL A 152 -23.71 -2.15 0.50
C VAL A 152 -22.50 -3.04 0.75
N PHE A 153 -21.43 -2.82 -0.02
CA PHE A 153 -20.12 -3.42 0.25
C PHE A 153 -19.21 -2.38 0.88
N ILE A 154 -18.60 -2.70 2.02
CA ILE A 154 -17.68 -1.81 2.74
C ILE A 154 -16.24 -2.24 2.47
N GLY A 155 -15.52 -1.43 1.70
CA GLY A 155 -14.12 -1.60 1.33
C GLY A 155 -13.28 -0.38 1.66
N SER A 156 -13.50 0.24 2.82
CA SER A 156 -12.89 1.51 3.25
C SER A 156 -11.39 1.45 3.55
N GLY A 157 -10.80 0.24 3.55
CA GLY A 157 -9.36 0.03 3.80
C GLY A 157 -8.97 0.17 5.27
N ALA A 158 -7.66 0.15 5.51
CA ALA A 158 -7.04 0.24 6.85
C ALA A 158 -5.99 1.38 6.85
N GLY A 159 -6.42 2.60 6.52
CA GLY A 159 -5.54 3.77 6.37
C GLY A 159 -5.04 4.39 7.67
N LEU A 160 -5.57 4.00 8.84
CA LEU A 160 -5.12 4.53 10.12
C LEU A 160 -3.71 4.02 10.45
N PRO A 161 -2.76 4.93 10.73
CA PRO A 161 -1.40 4.55 11.10
C PRO A 161 -1.38 3.88 12.47
N ARG A 162 -0.40 2.98 12.66
CA ARG A 162 -0.05 2.45 13.99
C ARG A 162 1.21 3.14 14.45
N PHE A 163 1.12 3.78 15.59
CA PHE A 163 2.26 4.41 16.25
C PHE A 163 2.99 3.40 17.14
N MET A 164 4.25 3.69 17.45
CA MET A 164 5.10 2.81 18.26
C MET A 164 4.77 2.91 19.77
N GLY A 165 4.24 4.05 20.20
CA GLY A 165 3.93 4.35 21.60
C GLY A 165 5.17 4.64 22.45
N ILE A 166 6.22 5.21 21.86
CA ILE A 166 7.48 5.55 22.51
C ILE A 166 7.59 7.06 22.76
N PRO A 167 8.39 7.50 23.78
CA PRO A 167 8.63 8.92 24.00
C PRO A 167 9.16 9.63 22.76
N GLY A 168 8.75 10.88 22.57
CA GLY A 168 9.20 11.73 21.45
C GLY A 168 8.54 11.44 20.10
N GLU A 169 7.67 10.45 19.97
CA GLU A 169 7.03 10.06 18.71
C GLU A 169 6.14 11.17 18.08
N GLN A 170 5.74 12.18 18.89
CA GLN A 170 4.95 13.34 18.44
C GLN A 170 5.83 14.52 18.01
N ALA A 171 7.14 14.37 17.96
CA ALA A 171 8.07 15.42 17.59
C ALA A 171 7.91 15.86 16.13
N ASN A 172 8.28 17.12 15.84
CA ASN A 172 8.37 17.61 14.48
C ASN A 172 9.39 16.78 13.68
N GLY A 173 9.03 16.39 12.46
CA GLY A 173 9.87 15.55 11.61
C GLY A 173 9.61 14.06 11.76
N VAL A 174 8.73 13.64 12.68
CA VAL A 174 8.23 12.27 12.77
C VAL A 174 6.93 12.16 11.99
N PHE A 175 6.86 11.21 11.05
CA PHE A 175 5.69 10.98 10.18
C PHE A 175 5.29 9.52 10.21
N SER A 176 4.00 9.25 10.09
CA SER A 176 3.59 7.93 9.67
C SER A 176 3.97 7.70 8.20
N ALA A 177 4.34 6.46 7.84
CA ALA A 177 4.62 6.12 6.45
C ALA A 177 3.43 6.41 5.52
N ASN A 178 2.20 6.23 6.01
CA ASN A 178 0.98 6.55 5.27
C ASN A 178 0.89 8.05 4.92
N GLU A 179 1.15 8.92 5.88
CA GLU A 179 1.15 10.38 5.66
C GLU A 179 2.23 10.77 4.66
N PHE A 180 3.46 10.30 4.87
CA PHE A 180 4.60 10.59 4.00
C PHE A 180 4.33 10.15 2.55
N LEU A 181 3.84 8.92 2.37
CA LEU A 181 3.52 8.38 1.05
C LEU A 181 2.32 9.08 0.41
N THR A 182 1.27 9.43 1.17
CA THR A 182 0.12 10.17 0.66
C THR A 182 0.52 11.54 0.15
N ARG A 183 1.36 12.28 0.89
CA ARG A 183 1.89 13.58 0.44
C ARG A 183 2.67 13.45 -0.86
N ASN A 184 3.48 12.40 -1.01
CA ASN A 184 4.26 12.18 -2.22
C ASN A 184 3.41 11.69 -3.40
N ASN A 185 2.61 10.64 -3.20
CA ASN A 185 1.95 9.95 -4.29
C ASN A 185 0.66 10.65 -4.74
N LEU A 186 -0.27 10.90 -3.81
CA LEU A 186 -1.57 11.51 -4.11
C LEU A 186 -1.44 13.03 -4.26
N MET A 187 -0.76 13.68 -3.30
CA MET A 187 -0.62 15.13 -3.24
C MET A 187 0.61 15.64 -4.01
N LYS A 188 1.37 14.75 -4.65
CA LYS A 188 2.46 15.03 -5.60
C LYS A 188 3.53 16.00 -5.06
N ALA A 189 3.87 15.88 -3.76
CA ALA A 189 4.81 16.77 -3.07
C ALA A 189 6.24 16.78 -3.67
N PHE A 190 6.58 15.81 -4.51
CA PHE A 190 7.86 15.76 -5.23
C PHE A 190 7.92 16.67 -6.45
N LYS A 191 6.79 17.24 -6.88
CA LYS A 191 6.69 18.12 -8.03
C LYS A 191 6.69 19.59 -7.61
N GLU A 192 7.44 20.42 -8.30
CA GLU A 192 7.57 21.85 -7.99
C GLU A 192 6.28 22.65 -8.22
N GLU A 193 5.42 22.20 -9.12
CA GLU A 193 4.14 22.84 -9.42
C GLU A 193 3.04 22.58 -8.38
N TYR A 194 3.33 21.78 -7.32
CA TYR A 194 2.40 21.49 -6.23
C TYR A 194 2.90 22.06 -4.91
N ASP A 195 2.04 22.83 -4.24
CA ASP A 195 2.34 23.46 -2.93
C ASP A 195 2.25 22.51 -1.74
N THR A 196 2.28 21.20 -1.98
CA THR A 196 2.21 20.19 -0.90
C THR A 196 3.50 20.20 -0.09
N PRO A 197 3.44 20.54 1.21
CA PRO A 197 4.63 20.58 2.04
C PRO A 197 5.17 19.17 2.28
N ILE A 198 6.46 18.99 2.06
CA ILE A 198 7.18 17.79 2.40
C ILE A 198 8.52 18.13 3.05
N MET A 199 8.82 17.44 4.15
CA MET A 199 10.12 17.55 4.77
C MET A 199 11.11 16.63 4.05
N LYS A 200 12.17 17.23 3.51
CA LYS A 200 13.31 16.52 2.92
C LYS A 200 14.41 16.43 3.97
N GLY A 201 14.42 15.33 4.72
CA GLY A 201 15.51 15.06 5.67
C GLY A 201 16.82 14.73 4.96
N LYS A 202 17.96 15.06 5.57
CA LYS A 202 19.28 14.60 5.07
C LYS A 202 19.50 13.13 5.39
N LYS A 203 19.11 12.73 6.61
CA LYS A 203 19.06 11.34 7.07
C LYS A 203 17.62 10.99 7.45
N VAL A 204 17.18 9.82 7.10
CA VAL A 204 15.82 9.34 7.38
C VAL A 204 15.87 7.91 7.89
N ALA A 205 15.30 7.68 9.06
CA ALA A 205 15.08 6.34 9.58
C ALA A 205 13.63 5.91 9.33
N VAL A 206 13.44 4.75 8.73
CA VAL A 206 12.14 4.14 8.49
C VAL A 206 12.02 2.91 9.39
N VAL A 207 11.11 2.98 10.36
CA VAL A 207 10.90 1.89 11.32
C VAL A 207 9.88 0.89 10.77
N GLY A 208 10.33 -0.31 10.50
CA GLY A 208 9.52 -1.39 9.98
C GLY A 208 10.17 -2.19 8.86
N GLY A 209 9.61 -3.36 8.55
CA GLY A 209 10.18 -4.28 7.56
C GLY A 209 9.19 -4.75 6.49
N GLY A 210 8.01 -4.12 6.38
CA GLY A 210 6.99 -4.47 5.40
C GLY A 210 7.12 -3.71 4.07
N ASN A 211 6.28 -4.03 3.09
CA ASN A 211 6.27 -3.34 1.80
C ASN A 211 6.10 -1.82 1.91
N VAL A 212 5.30 -1.35 2.88
CA VAL A 212 5.11 0.08 3.14
C VAL A 212 6.40 0.75 3.60
N ALA A 213 7.21 0.05 4.44
CA ALA A 213 8.52 0.55 4.85
C ALA A 213 9.49 0.63 3.67
N MET A 214 9.52 -0.39 2.79
CA MET A 214 10.32 -0.35 1.56
C MET A 214 9.90 0.81 0.66
N ASP A 215 8.60 1.04 0.49
CA ASP A 215 8.06 2.13 -0.30
C ASP A 215 8.42 3.51 0.27
N ALA A 216 8.30 3.69 1.58
CA ALA A 216 8.66 4.95 2.25
C ALA A 216 10.18 5.20 2.16
N ALA A 217 10.99 4.19 2.43
CA ALA A 217 12.45 4.27 2.38
C ALA A 217 12.93 4.63 0.96
N ARG A 218 12.47 3.93 -0.06
CA ARG A 218 12.83 4.19 -1.46
C ARG A 218 12.33 5.54 -1.95
N THR A 219 11.20 6.02 -1.43
CA THR A 219 10.71 7.38 -1.72
C THR A 219 11.60 8.43 -1.07
N ALA A 220 11.97 8.28 0.21
CA ALA A 220 12.87 9.20 0.90
C ALA A 220 14.26 9.28 0.23
N LEU A 221 14.79 8.14 -0.21
CA LEU A 221 16.05 8.08 -0.96
C LEU A 221 15.98 8.90 -2.26
N ARG A 222 14.87 8.79 -3.01
CA ARG A 222 14.65 9.57 -4.24
C ARG A 222 14.48 11.06 -4.00
N LEU A 223 14.10 11.46 -2.79
CA LEU A 223 14.07 12.85 -2.35
C LEU A 223 15.45 13.37 -1.88
N GLY A 224 16.47 12.52 -1.91
CA GLY A 224 17.88 12.88 -1.66
C GLY A 224 18.38 12.57 -0.25
N ALA A 225 17.67 11.77 0.55
CA ALA A 225 18.11 11.39 1.89
C ALA A 225 19.06 10.18 1.88
N GLU A 226 19.95 10.11 2.86
CA GLU A 226 20.54 8.86 3.34
C GLU A 226 19.46 8.13 4.16
N VAL A 227 19.19 6.85 3.86
CA VAL A 227 18.03 6.16 4.42
C VAL A 227 18.42 4.88 5.13
N HIS A 228 17.92 4.74 6.35
CA HIS A 228 18.06 3.59 7.21
C HIS A 228 16.70 2.90 7.43
N ILE A 229 16.63 1.60 7.20
CA ILE A 229 15.50 0.76 7.63
C ILE A 229 15.87 0.15 8.98
N VAL A 230 15.12 0.53 10.02
CA VAL A 230 15.28 0.01 11.37
C VAL A 230 14.27 -1.09 11.63
N TYR A 231 14.74 -2.32 11.86
CA TYR A 231 13.85 -3.48 12.00
C TYR A 231 14.28 -4.41 13.14
N ARG A 232 13.33 -4.75 13.99
CA ARG A 232 13.55 -5.52 15.24
C ARG A 232 13.87 -7.01 15.06
N ARG A 233 13.74 -7.55 13.85
CA ARG A 233 14.10 -8.95 13.53
C ARG A 233 15.20 -8.98 12.49
N SER A 234 15.60 -10.18 12.07
CA SER A 234 16.59 -10.37 11.01
C SER A 234 15.97 -10.27 9.62
N GLU A 235 16.79 -10.37 8.61
CA GLU A 235 16.40 -10.31 7.21
C GLU A 235 15.40 -11.40 6.82
N SER A 236 15.58 -12.62 7.35
CA SER A 236 14.71 -13.75 7.05
C SER A 236 13.28 -13.59 7.57
N GLU A 237 13.05 -12.68 8.52
CA GLU A 237 11.74 -12.37 9.06
C GLU A 237 11.11 -11.10 8.46
N LEU A 238 11.74 -10.48 7.45
CA LEU A 238 11.15 -9.33 6.77
C LEU A 238 9.84 -9.73 6.08
N PRO A 239 8.71 -9.07 6.38
CA PRO A 239 7.44 -9.39 5.74
C PRO A 239 7.27 -8.74 4.37
N ALA A 240 8.20 -7.90 3.93
CA ALA A 240 8.22 -7.34 2.59
C ALA A 240 8.48 -8.41 1.54
N ARG A 241 8.04 -8.18 0.31
CA ARG A 241 8.41 -9.01 -0.83
C ARG A 241 9.92 -9.04 -0.99
N VAL A 242 10.45 -10.22 -1.28
CA VAL A 242 11.90 -10.43 -1.48
C VAL A 242 12.46 -9.49 -2.54
N GLU A 243 11.74 -9.31 -3.65
CA GLU A 243 12.11 -8.40 -4.74
C GLU A 243 12.21 -6.94 -4.28
N GLU A 244 11.31 -6.49 -3.39
CA GLU A 244 11.34 -5.11 -2.86
C GLU A 244 12.50 -4.89 -1.88
N VAL A 245 12.86 -5.91 -1.10
CA VAL A 245 14.06 -5.87 -0.24
C VAL A 245 15.32 -5.78 -1.09
N HIS A 246 15.41 -6.58 -2.17
CA HIS A 246 16.54 -6.54 -3.11
C HIS A 246 16.67 -5.14 -3.74
N HIS A 247 15.58 -4.59 -4.27
CA HIS A 247 15.60 -3.25 -4.86
C HIS A 247 16.04 -2.17 -3.86
N ALA A 248 15.55 -2.25 -2.61
CA ALA A 248 15.94 -1.29 -1.57
C ALA A 248 17.46 -1.35 -1.29
N LYS A 249 18.05 -2.55 -1.25
CA LYS A 249 19.50 -2.75 -1.07
C LYS A 249 20.31 -2.27 -2.29
N GLU A 250 19.88 -2.62 -3.49
CA GLU A 250 20.52 -2.19 -4.74
C GLU A 250 20.55 -0.67 -4.88
N GLU A 251 19.50 0.01 -4.40
CA GLU A 251 19.41 1.47 -4.38
C GLU A 251 20.27 2.12 -3.28
N GLY A 252 20.87 1.35 -2.36
CA GLY A 252 21.79 1.83 -1.34
C GLY A 252 21.15 2.14 0.01
N ILE A 253 19.95 1.64 0.29
CA ILE A 253 19.31 1.76 1.61
C ILE A 253 20.05 0.87 2.62
N ILE A 254 20.35 1.43 3.79
CA ILE A 254 21.04 0.77 4.90
C ILE A 254 20.01 0.02 5.75
N PHE A 255 20.30 -1.21 6.15
CA PHE A 255 19.42 -2.03 6.98
C PHE A 255 20.03 -2.23 8.38
N ASP A 256 19.45 -1.55 9.37
CA ASP A 256 19.75 -1.73 10.80
C ASP A 256 18.81 -2.80 11.35
N LEU A 257 19.17 -4.06 11.11
CA LEU A 257 18.41 -5.22 11.57
C LEU A 257 18.70 -5.52 13.04
N LEU A 258 17.81 -6.32 13.67
CA LEU A 258 17.91 -6.65 15.10
C LEU A 258 18.01 -5.38 15.96
N THR A 259 17.26 -4.35 15.60
CA THR A 259 17.29 -3.03 16.22
C THR A 259 15.86 -2.55 16.42
N ASN A 260 15.54 -2.11 17.64
CA ASN A 260 14.22 -1.59 17.99
C ASN A 260 14.35 -0.20 18.62
N PRO A 261 13.64 0.82 18.12
CA PRO A 261 13.61 2.14 18.75
C PRO A 261 12.91 2.09 20.12
N THR A 262 13.43 2.83 21.09
CA THR A 262 12.85 2.95 22.43
C THR A 262 12.43 4.38 22.75
N GLU A 263 13.06 5.38 22.10
CA GLU A 263 12.78 6.79 22.28
C GLU A 263 13.19 7.58 21.04
N ILE A 264 12.43 8.62 20.70
CA ILE A 264 12.80 9.63 19.70
C ILE A 264 13.46 10.80 20.41
N LEU A 265 14.68 11.12 20.04
CA LEU A 265 15.44 12.24 20.60
C LEU A 265 15.06 13.54 19.88
N VAL A 266 14.79 14.58 20.65
CA VAL A 266 14.38 15.89 20.15
C VAL A 266 15.37 16.97 20.52
N ASP A 267 15.46 18.01 19.69
CA ASP A 267 16.20 19.22 19.99
C ASP A 267 15.38 20.22 20.81
N ASP A 268 15.97 21.35 21.19
CA ASP A 268 15.32 22.40 21.99
C ASP A 268 14.13 23.07 21.28
N ASN A 269 13.99 22.88 19.97
CA ASN A 269 12.88 23.39 19.14
C ASN A 269 11.78 22.33 18.90
N GLY A 270 11.92 21.15 19.49
CA GLY A 270 10.98 20.05 19.33
C GLY A 270 11.09 19.29 18.00
N TRP A 271 12.24 19.37 17.32
CA TRP A 271 12.52 18.61 16.11
C TRP A 271 13.30 17.33 16.41
N VAL A 272 12.99 16.28 15.66
CA VAL A 272 13.74 15.03 15.74
C VAL A 272 15.20 15.26 15.36
N LYS A 273 16.12 14.76 16.18
CA LYS A 273 17.58 14.76 15.95
C LYS A 273 18.20 13.37 15.92
N GLY A 274 17.46 12.36 16.35
CA GLY A 274 17.92 10.96 16.37
C GLY A 274 16.94 10.09 17.14
N MET A 275 17.35 8.89 17.46
CA MET A 275 16.59 7.94 18.26
C MET A 275 17.49 7.08 19.13
N THR A 276 17.03 6.73 20.32
CA THR A 276 17.61 5.67 21.13
C THR A 276 17.04 4.34 20.65
N CYS A 277 17.93 3.39 20.42
CA CYS A 277 17.60 2.04 19.98
C CYS A 277 18.17 1.01 20.94
N ILE A 278 17.58 -0.17 20.99
CA ILE A 278 18.12 -1.34 21.71
C ILE A 278 18.35 -2.49 20.73
N ARG A 279 19.42 -3.27 20.96
CA ARG A 279 19.69 -4.47 20.17
C ARG A 279 18.70 -5.57 20.51
N MET A 280 18.39 -6.37 19.51
CA MET A 280 17.45 -7.49 19.64
C MET A 280 18.12 -8.83 19.36
N GLU A 281 17.65 -9.87 20.01
CA GLU A 281 17.95 -11.27 19.71
C GLU A 281 16.67 -11.96 19.21
N LEU A 282 16.84 -13.09 18.51
CA LEU A 282 15.73 -13.89 18.04
C LEU A 282 15.51 -15.09 18.96
N GLY A 283 14.39 -15.11 19.64
CA GLY A 283 13.90 -16.21 20.44
C GLY A 283 13.12 -17.25 19.64
N GLU A 284 12.20 -17.95 20.30
CA GLU A 284 11.34 -18.94 19.71
C GLU A 284 10.38 -18.34 18.66
N PRO A 285 9.94 -19.14 17.68
CA PRO A 285 8.96 -18.73 16.69
C PRO A 285 7.62 -18.31 17.32
N ASP A 286 7.01 -17.24 16.79
CA ASP A 286 5.65 -16.82 17.14
C ASP A 286 4.59 -17.64 16.34
N GLU A 287 3.29 -17.36 16.55
CA GLU A 287 2.18 -18.02 15.85
C GLU A 287 2.24 -17.90 14.34
N SER A 288 2.95 -16.90 13.81
CA SER A 288 3.18 -16.70 12.37
C SER A 288 4.38 -17.49 11.84
N GLY A 289 5.08 -18.24 12.69
CA GLY A 289 6.30 -18.96 12.37
C GLY A 289 7.56 -18.09 12.34
N ARG A 290 7.48 -16.80 12.63
CA ARG A 290 8.61 -15.88 12.70
C ARG A 290 9.19 -15.85 14.11
N ARG A 291 10.50 -15.83 14.24
CA ARG A 291 11.17 -15.81 15.55
C ARG A 291 10.84 -14.52 16.31
N ARG A 292 10.50 -14.67 17.58
CA ARG A 292 10.12 -13.55 18.45
C ARG A 292 11.33 -12.67 18.74
N PRO A 293 11.25 -11.34 18.58
CA PRO A 293 12.33 -10.44 18.97
C PRO A 293 12.37 -10.28 20.49
N VAL A 294 13.57 -10.38 21.07
CA VAL A 294 13.84 -10.24 22.52
C VAL A 294 14.90 -9.16 22.70
N GLU A 295 14.69 -8.25 23.63
CA GLU A 295 15.63 -7.17 23.93
C GLU A 295 16.91 -7.67 24.63
N VAL A 296 18.05 -7.21 24.15
CA VAL A 296 19.36 -7.41 24.79
C VAL A 296 19.59 -6.29 25.78
N LYS A 297 19.39 -6.56 27.07
CA LYS A 297 19.53 -5.55 28.13
C LYS A 297 20.93 -4.93 28.16
N GLY A 298 21.02 -3.61 28.29
CA GLY A 298 22.27 -2.86 28.36
C GLY A 298 22.96 -2.69 27.00
N SER A 299 22.21 -2.87 25.90
CA SER A 299 22.71 -2.69 24.53
C SER A 299 22.14 -1.45 23.85
N GLU A 300 21.65 -0.51 24.64
CA GLU A 300 21.09 0.76 24.18
C GLU A 300 22.17 1.57 23.46
N PHE A 301 21.79 2.22 22.36
CA PHE A 301 22.65 3.10 21.57
C PHE A 301 21.83 4.16 20.85
N GLU A 302 22.47 5.23 20.44
CA GLU A 302 21.84 6.30 19.68
C GLU A 302 22.12 6.13 18.18
N LEU A 303 21.10 6.37 17.38
CA LEU A 303 21.14 6.49 15.93
C LEU A 303 20.80 7.94 15.58
N GLU A 304 21.79 8.68 15.04
CA GLU A 304 21.69 10.10 14.65
C GLU A 304 21.28 10.28 13.17
#